data_91fbebea4053d2b45dc3b6418a5282c8
#
_entry.id   91fbebea4053d2b45dc3b6418a5282c8
#
_cell.length_a   1.000
_cell.length_b   1.000
_cell.length_c   1.000
_cell.angle_alpha   90.00
_cell.angle_beta   90.00
_cell.angle_gamma   90.00
#
_symmetry.space_group_name_H-M   'P 1'
#
loop_
_entity.id
_entity.type
_entity.pdbx_description
1 polymer ?
#
loop_
_entity_poly.entity_id
_entity_poly.type
_entity_poly.pdbx_seq_one_letter_code
_entity_poly.pdbx_strand_id
1 'polypeptide(L)'
;QALLAAGLGERAAARQRLAELLQLKFTTGAATIFPGICRLLPGETLLVERGAITARRRRAALPEGGPVPIGRDAALQRLDAVLLDSVAAHLRADVPYGLFLSGGIDSSALLALMRRASGSRVRALTVGWDGGGEADESFEAARLARAMGAECERLTMTEQDFWTLAPRIAAATDDPTADAAVLPSWMLGRAAASGGLKVTLCGEGADELFGGYSRYRKRRAPWRWLTRPPRARGIFGGAIADGWRDGITAAEAAAGQGRSALQAAQAVDCAEWLPNDLLTKLDRTLMVHGVEGRTPFLDPVVADFAFRLPDARKAGAGFGKRLLRDWLAGAFPEAGAYARKKGFKPPVGAWMAQRADMLGDLAAGHPALAGVLPTARIRAAFADAERSAQPAWSLLFTALWYGAHVLGVPPDGDIGEAL
;
A
#
# COMPACT_ATOMS: atom_id res chain seq x y z
N GLN A 1 -3.03 7.18 18.36
CA GLN A 1 -2.24 8.11 19.22
C GLN A 1 -3.15 9.01 20.06
N ALA A 2 -4.11 9.74 19.47
CA ALA A 2 -4.97 10.67 20.20
C ALA A 2 -5.73 10.01 21.35
N LEU A 3 -6.29 8.81 21.16
CA LEU A 3 -6.99 8.06 22.21
C LEU A 3 -6.04 7.67 23.36
N LEU A 4 -4.84 7.20 23.03
CA LEU A 4 -3.82 6.85 24.04
C LEU A 4 -3.31 8.07 24.79
N ALA A 5 -3.12 9.21 24.09
CA ALA A 5 -2.74 10.47 24.73
C ALA A 5 -3.84 11.01 25.68
N ALA A 6 -5.12 10.74 25.36
CA ALA A 6 -6.26 11.07 26.21
C ALA A 6 -6.50 10.07 27.36
N GLY A 7 -5.67 9.04 27.52
CA GLY A 7 -5.84 8.00 28.54
C GLY A 7 -6.99 7.03 28.30
N LEU A 8 -7.48 6.94 27.05
CA LEU A 8 -8.62 6.10 26.68
C LEU A 8 -8.22 4.69 26.20
N GLY A 9 -7.04 4.20 26.56
CA GLY A 9 -6.55 2.88 26.22
C GLY A 9 -5.20 2.59 26.87
N GLU A 10 -4.81 1.33 26.85
CA GLU A 10 -3.52 0.90 27.36
C GLU A 10 -2.44 0.99 26.27
N ARG A 11 -1.25 1.47 26.65
CA ARG A 11 -0.05 1.43 25.79
C ARG A 11 0.56 0.01 25.79
N ALA A 12 -0.22 -0.95 25.34
CA ALA A 12 0.20 -2.35 25.23
C ALA A 12 -0.15 -2.86 23.82
N ALA A 13 0.66 -3.73 23.29
CA ALA A 13 0.39 -4.38 21.99
C ALA A 13 -0.13 -5.80 22.20
N ALA A 14 -1.25 -6.14 21.58
CA ALA A 14 -1.81 -7.49 21.63
C ALA A 14 -0.90 -8.46 20.88
N ARG A 15 -0.47 -9.55 21.54
CA ARG A 15 0.49 -10.53 20.98
C ARG A 15 0.03 -11.11 19.64
N GLN A 16 -1.25 -11.44 19.50
CA GLN A 16 -1.82 -11.95 18.25
C GLN A 16 -1.69 -10.90 17.12
N ARG A 17 -1.90 -9.61 17.43
CA ARG A 17 -1.77 -8.52 16.44
C ARG A 17 -0.32 -8.24 16.05
N LEU A 18 0.62 -8.40 16.98
CA LEU A 18 2.06 -8.40 16.64
C LEU A 18 2.42 -9.56 15.71
N ALA A 19 1.84 -10.74 15.92
CA ALA A 19 2.01 -11.87 15.02
C ALA A 19 1.45 -11.59 13.61
N GLU A 20 0.28 -10.96 13.49
CA GLU A 20 -0.28 -10.50 12.21
C GLU A 20 0.65 -9.50 11.52
N LEU A 21 1.09 -8.47 12.24
CA LEU A 21 1.99 -7.44 11.72
C LEU A 21 3.27 -8.07 11.15
N LEU A 22 3.89 -8.98 11.87
CA LEU A 22 5.09 -9.68 11.43
C LEU A 22 4.84 -10.59 10.22
N GLN A 23 3.72 -11.30 10.19
CA GLN A 23 3.41 -12.26 9.13
C GLN A 23 2.80 -11.63 7.87
N LEU A 24 2.02 -10.55 8.02
CA LEU A 24 1.25 -9.92 6.95
C LEU A 24 1.74 -8.52 6.58
N LYS A 25 2.51 -7.84 7.45
CA LYS A 25 2.91 -6.43 7.46
C LYS A 25 1.85 -5.47 7.99
N PHE A 26 0.66 -5.92 8.30
CA PHE A 26 -0.47 -5.14 8.80
C PHE A 26 -1.34 -6.00 9.72
N THR A 27 -2.27 -5.37 10.45
CA THR A 27 -3.28 -6.04 11.25
C THR A 27 -4.62 -6.10 10.50
N THR A 28 -5.43 -7.14 10.74
CA THR A 28 -6.67 -7.42 10.00
C THR A 28 -7.94 -7.08 10.80
N GLY A 29 -9.04 -6.82 10.08
CA GLY A 29 -10.36 -6.63 10.67
C GLY A 29 -10.49 -5.35 11.50
N ALA A 30 -11.46 -5.33 12.42
CA ALA A 30 -11.79 -4.16 13.22
C ALA A 30 -10.85 -3.93 14.43
N ALA A 31 -10.28 -4.98 15.01
CA ALA A 31 -9.39 -4.84 16.15
C ALA A 31 -8.04 -4.27 15.73
N THR A 32 -7.61 -3.20 16.43
CA THR A 32 -6.27 -2.64 16.22
C THR A 32 -5.22 -3.41 17.01
N ILE A 33 -3.96 -3.00 16.89
CA ILE A 33 -2.88 -3.59 17.68
C ILE A 33 -3.01 -3.28 19.18
N PHE A 34 -3.73 -2.21 19.54
CA PHE A 34 -3.99 -1.82 20.92
C PHE A 34 -5.27 -2.47 21.45
N PRO A 35 -5.21 -3.21 22.58
CA PRO A 35 -6.40 -3.78 23.21
C PRO A 35 -7.48 -2.73 23.49
N GLY A 36 -8.74 -3.06 23.20
CA GLY A 36 -9.89 -2.19 23.44
C GLY A 36 -10.08 -1.05 22.43
N ILE A 37 -9.12 -0.81 21.54
CA ILE A 37 -9.27 0.18 20.46
C ILE A 37 -9.62 -0.54 19.16
N CYS A 38 -10.76 -0.14 18.56
CA CYS A 38 -11.22 -0.69 17.31
C CYS A 38 -11.27 0.38 16.23
N ARG A 39 -11.03 -0.01 14.98
CA ARG A 39 -11.22 0.82 13.80
C ARG A 39 -12.62 0.63 13.22
N LEU A 40 -13.13 1.64 12.57
CA LEU A 40 -14.25 1.49 11.66
C LEU A 40 -13.80 0.71 10.42
N LEU A 41 -14.60 -0.25 10.00
CA LEU A 41 -14.29 -1.00 8.79
C LEU A 41 -14.64 -0.20 7.53
N PRO A 42 -14.02 -0.49 6.38
CA PRO A 42 -14.38 0.14 5.12
C PRO A 42 -15.89 0.07 4.83
N GLY A 43 -16.47 1.23 4.51
CA GLY A 43 -17.91 1.36 4.25
C GLY A 43 -18.81 1.33 5.49
N GLU A 44 -18.24 1.27 6.69
CA GLU A 44 -19.00 1.29 7.95
C GLU A 44 -19.33 2.73 8.36
N THR A 45 -20.56 2.91 8.87
CA THR A 45 -21.05 4.17 9.45
C THR A 45 -21.63 3.88 10.82
N LEU A 46 -21.23 4.67 11.82
CA LEU A 46 -21.80 4.69 13.17
C LEU A 46 -22.58 5.97 13.38
N LEU A 47 -23.77 5.83 13.95
CA LEU A 47 -24.49 6.95 14.53
C LEU A 47 -24.29 6.90 16.05
N VAL A 48 -23.76 7.98 16.62
CA VAL A 48 -23.51 8.10 18.08
C VAL A 48 -24.35 9.23 18.62
N GLU A 49 -25.23 8.93 19.58
CA GLU A 49 -26.08 9.90 20.24
C GLU A 49 -25.93 9.75 21.77
N ARG A 50 -25.63 10.87 22.43
CA ARG A 50 -25.43 10.92 23.90
C ARG A 50 -24.44 9.88 24.43
N GLY A 51 -23.36 9.64 23.69
CA GLY A 51 -22.30 8.70 24.07
C GLY A 51 -22.60 7.21 23.77
N ALA A 52 -23.78 6.88 23.20
CA ALA A 52 -24.14 5.51 22.83
C ALA A 52 -24.21 5.35 21.31
N ILE A 53 -23.78 4.18 20.80
CA ILE A 53 -23.97 3.81 19.39
C ILE A 53 -25.44 3.43 19.21
N THR A 54 -26.21 4.27 18.50
CA THR A 54 -27.64 4.06 18.23
C THR A 54 -27.88 3.37 16.88
N ALA A 55 -26.95 3.44 15.93
CA ALA A 55 -27.01 2.70 14.70
C ALA A 55 -25.62 2.35 14.17
N ARG A 56 -25.52 1.19 13.54
CA ARG A 56 -24.34 0.73 12.79
C ARG A 56 -24.81 0.22 11.43
N ARG A 57 -24.22 0.74 10.37
CA ARG A 57 -24.51 0.33 8.99
C ARG A 57 -23.20 0.07 8.26
N ARG A 58 -23.19 -0.86 7.33
CA ARG A 58 -22.03 -1.10 6.45
C ARG A 58 -22.47 -1.24 5.01
N ARG A 59 -21.91 -0.41 4.13
CA ARG A 59 -22.06 -0.54 2.68
C ARG A 59 -20.91 -1.39 2.14
N ALA A 60 -21.23 -2.37 1.30
CA ALA A 60 -20.21 -3.15 0.60
C ALA A 60 -19.43 -2.24 -0.36
N ALA A 61 -18.09 -2.29 -0.28
CA ALA A 61 -17.21 -1.51 -1.15
C ALA A 61 -17.21 -2.05 -2.60
N LEU A 62 -17.44 -3.35 -2.77
CA LEU A 62 -17.45 -4.03 -4.06
C LEU A 62 -18.84 -4.59 -4.35
N PRO A 63 -19.25 -4.62 -5.62
CA PRO A 63 -20.54 -5.17 -6.00
C PRO A 63 -20.59 -6.68 -5.76
N GLU A 64 -21.81 -7.18 -5.63
CA GLU A 64 -22.11 -8.61 -5.61
C GLU A 64 -22.10 -9.21 -7.02
N GLY A 65 -22.01 -10.53 -7.10
CA GLY A 65 -22.10 -11.29 -8.33
C GLY A 65 -20.78 -11.43 -9.10
N GLY A 66 -20.86 -12.20 -10.18
CA GLY A 66 -19.74 -12.54 -11.05
C GLY A 66 -19.40 -11.47 -12.09
N PRO A 67 -18.42 -11.78 -12.98
CA PRO A 67 -18.09 -10.91 -14.10
C PRO A 67 -19.26 -10.72 -15.06
N VAL A 68 -19.43 -9.51 -15.60
CA VAL A 68 -20.45 -9.18 -16.59
C VAL A 68 -19.82 -9.15 -17.98
N PRO A 69 -20.39 -9.85 -18.98
CA PRO A 69 -19.89 -9.81 -20.35
C PRO A 69 -19.90 -8.40 -20.93
N ILE A 70 -18.78 -7.98 -21.51
CA ILE A 70 -18.66 -6.69 -22.20
C ILE A 70 -17.64 -6.83 -23.35
N GLY A 71 -17.97 -6.29 -24.51
CA GLY A 71 -17.08 -6.21 -25.67
C GLY A 71 -15.84 -5.33 -25.37
N ARG A 72 -14.74 -5.55 -26.13
CA ARG A 72 -13.48 -4.81 -25.87
C ARG A 72 -13.67 -3.31 -26.02
N ASP A 73 -14.25 -2.87 -27.12
CA ASP A 73 -14.35 -1.45 -27.46
C ASP A 73 -15.33 -0.72 -26.53
N ALA A 74 -16.45 -1.35 -26.22
CA ALA A 74 -17.39 -0.84 -25.21
C ALA A 74 -16.73 -0.75 -23.81
N ALA A 75 -15.89 -1.72 -23.46
CA ALA A 75 -15.13 -1.69 -22.20
C ALA A 75 -14.11 -0.55 -22.17
N LEU A 76 -13.40 -0.29 -23.28
CA LEU A 76 -12.45 0.83 -23.40
C LEU A 76 -13.15 2.18 -23.31
N GLN A 77 -14.27 2.36 -24.03
CA GLN A 77 -15.07 3.57 -23.95
C GLN A 77 -15.60 3.83 -22.55
N ARG A 78 -16.10 2.78 -21.88
CA ARG A 78 -16.61 2.92 -20.51
C ARG A 78 -15.50 3.19 -19.51
N LEU A 79 -14.32 2.55 -19.67
CA LEU A 79 -13.13 2.81 -18.85
C LEU A 79 -12.71 4.27 -18.95
N ASP A 80 -12.61 4.79 -20.18
CA ASP A 80 -12.24 6.19 -20.44
C ASP A 80 -13.19 7.15 -19.71
N ALA A 81 -14.49 6.94 -19.87
CA ALA A 81 -15.50 7.79 -19.27
C ALA A 81 -15.45 7.79 -17.73
N VAL A 82 -15.42 6.60 -17.10
CA VAL A 82 -15.44 6.50 -15.63
C VAL A 82 -14.15 6.99 -15.00
N LEU A 83 -12.99 6.79 -15.65
CA LEU A 83 -11.72 7.28 -15.13
C LEU A 83 -11.60 8.79 -15.29
N LEU A 84 -12.03 9.35 -16.42
CA LEU A 84 -11.99 10.80 -16.64
C LEU A 84 -12.91 11.53 -15.67
N ASP A 85 -14.13 11.02 -15.45
CA ASP A 85 -15.06 11.58 -14.48
C ASP A 85 -14.53 11.51 -13.05
N SER A 86 -13.99 10.36 -12.66
CA SER A 86 -13.35 10.21 -11.35
C SER A 86 -12.18 11.17 -11.16
N VAL A 87 -11.24 11.24 -12.11
CA VAL A 87 -10.10 12.16 -12.01
C VAL A 87 -10.58 13.60 -11.94
N ALA A 88 -11.56 14.00 -12.78
CA ALA A 88 -12.12 15.36 -12.73
C ALA A 88 -12.75 15.67 -11.36
N ALA A 89 -13.43 14.70 -10.73
CA ALA A 89 -13.98 14.86 -9.38
C ALA A 89 -12.87 15.01 -8.33
N HIS A 90 -11.79 14.23 -8.43
CA HIS A 90 -10.65 14.29 -7.50
C HIS A 90 -9.74 15.54 -7.69
N LEU A 91 -9.87 16.24 -8.82
CA LEU A 91 -9.19 17.51 -9.04
C LEU A 91 -9.94 18.71 -8.46
N ARG A 92 -11.16 18.54 -7.96
CA ARG A 92 -11.90 19.62 -7.27
C ARG A 92 -11.22 19.92 -5.93
N ALA A 93 -10.47 21.00 -5.89
CA ALA A 93 -9.75 21.45 -4.72
C ALA A 93 -9.55 22.97 -4.79
N ASP A 94 -9.70 23.63 -3.65
CA ASP A 94 -9.41 25.07 -3.47
C ASP A 94 -7.93 25.32 -3.16
N VAL A 95 -7.12 24.27 -3.25
CA VAL A 95 -5.70 24.26 -2.88
C VAL A 95 -4.86 23.62 -4.00
N PRO A 96 -3.56 23.92 -4.08
CA PRO A 96 -2.67 23.32 -5.08
C PRO A 96 -2.61 21.79 -4.96
N TYR A 97 -2.69 21.12 -6.10
CA TYR A 97 -2.62 19.67 -6.21
C TYR A 97 -1.52 19.20 -7.18
N GLY A 98 -1.11 17.95 -7.02
CA GLY A 98 -0.09 17.31 -7.84
C GLY A 98 -0.33 15.82 -8.04
N LEU A 99 0.68 15.12 -8.53
CA LEU A 99 0.66 13.69 -8.83
C LEU A 99 1.93 13.01 -8.30
N PHE A 100 1.79 11.85 -7.65
CA PHE A 100 2.93 10.96 -7.43
C PHE A 100 3.10 10.04 -8.64
N LEU A 101 4.23 10.19 -9.33
CA LEU A 101 4.52 9.54 -10.60
C LEU A 101 5.65 8.52 -10.43
N SER A 102 5.31 7.24 -10.50
CA SER A 102 6.30 6.14 -10.39
C SER A 102 6.86 5.64 -11.74
N GLY A 103 6.37 6.19 -12.87
CA GLY A 103 6.67 5.62 -14.19
C GLY A 103 5.89 4.35 -14.51
N GLY A 104 5.13 3.81 -13.55
CA GLY A 104 4.22 2.69 -13.75
C GLY A 104 2.94 3.07 -14.50
N ILE A 105 2.22 2.08 -15.05
CA ILE A 105 1.03 2.31 -15.88
C ILE A 105 -0.09 3.06 -15.16
N ASP A 106 -0.25 2.88 -13.85
CA ASP A 106 -1.30 3.49 -13.05
C ASP A 106 -1.10 5.00 -12.94
N SER A 107 0.07 5.40 -12.49
CA SER A 107 0.44 6.82 -12.37
C SER A 107 0.55 7.50 -13.73
N SER A 108 0.97 6.78 -14.78
CA SER A 108 0.97 7.30 -16.16
C SER A 108 -0.45 7.49 -16.70
N ALA A 109 -1.39 6.59 -16.36
CA ALA A 109 -2.79 6.77 -16.70
C ALA A 109 -3.40 8.00 -15.99
N LEU A 110 -3.09 8.19 -14.71
CA LEU A 110 -3.51 9.39 -13.97
C LEU A 110 -2.92 10.66 -14.60
N LEU A 111 -1.64 10.66 -14.99
CA LEU A 111 -1.02 11.80 -15.68
C LEU A 111 -1.76 12.17 -16.95
N ALA A 112 -2.06 11.18 -17.81
CA ALA A 112 -2.81 11.39 -19.05
C ALA A 112 -4.24 11.93 -18.79
N LEU A 113 -4.93 11.40 -17.79
CA LEU A 113 -6.28 11.83 -17.40
C LEU A 113 -6.28 13.23 -16.77
N MET A 114 -5.33 13.53 -15.89
CA MET A 114 -5.20 14.87 -15.29
C MET A 114 -4.98 15.94 -16.34
N ARG A 115 -4.12 15.67 -17.32
CA ARG A 115 -3.88 16.58 -18.46
C ARG A 115 -5.15 16.85 -19.26
N ARG A 116 -5.94 15.83 -19.50
CA ARG A 116 -7.22 15.94 -20.22
C ARG A 116 -8.28 16.68 -19.39
N ALA A 117 -8.36 16.40 -18.09
CA ALA A 117 -9.37 16.96 -17.21
C ALA A 117 -9.13 18.42 -16.82
N SER A 118 -7.88 18.82 -16.57
CA SER A 118 -7.56 20.16 -16.09
C SER A 118 -7.16 21.14 -17.18
N GLY A 119 -6.65 20.67 -18.33
CA GLY A 119 -6.05 21.50 -19.37
C GLY A 119 -4.79 22.26 -18.93
N SER A 120 -4.40 22.16 -17.65
CA SER A 120 -3.26 22.83 -17.06
C SER A 120 -2.03 21.92 -16.99
N ARG A 121 -0.87 22.51 -16.67
CA ARG A 121 0.36 21.76 -16.47
C ARG A 121 0.29 21.02 -15.14
N VAL A 122 0.49 19.68 -15.19
CA VAL A 122 0.51 18.83 -13.99
C VAL A 122 1.86 18.96 -13.29
N ARG A 123 1.84 19.13 -11.98
CA ARG A 123 3.03 19.03 -11.12
C ARG A 123 3.14 17.59 -10.61
N ALA A 124 4.21 16.91 -10.99
CA ALA A 124 4.49 15.54 -10.61
C ALA A 124 5.71 15.46 -9.69
N LEU A 125 5.68 14.54 -8.73
CA LEU A 125 6.83 14.22 -7.90
C LEU A 125 7.14 12.72 -8.07
N THR A 126 8.43 12.42 -8.10
CA THR A 126 8.93 11.04 -8.15
C THR A 126 10.14 10.92 -7.24
N VAL A 127 10.38 9.70 -6.71
CA VAL A 127 11.54 9.42 -5.88
C VAL A 127 12.29 8.21 -6.42
N GLY A 128 13.58 8.36 -6.53
CA GLY A 128 14.55 7.29 -6.78
C GLY A 128 15.47 7.15 -5.57
N TRP A 129 16.51 6.37 -5.70
CA TRP A 129 17.49 6.16 -4.64
C TRP A 129 18.91 6.21 -5.17
N ASP A 130 19.83 6.57 -4.30
CA ASP A 130 21.24 6.61 -4.63
C ASP A 130 21.73 5.18 -4.93
N GLY A 131 22.51 5.03 -6.00
CA GLY A 131 22.96 3.71 -6.45
C GLY A 131 21.88 2.83 -7.09
N GLY A 132 20.66 3.35 -7.35
CA GLY A 132 19.50 2.56 -7.81
C GLY A 132 19.64 1.93 -9.20
N GLY A 133 20.55 2.41 -10.03
CA GLY A 133 20.84 1.87 -11.36
C GLY A 133 19.59 1.66 -12.21
N GLU A 134 19.50 0.51 -12.89
CA GLU A 134 18.34 0.17 -13.73
C GLU A 134 17.04 -0.07 -12.96
N ALA A 135 17.09 -0.30 -11.64
CA ALA A 135 15.92 -0.49 -10.80
C ALA A 135 15.24 0.83 -10.40
N ASP A 136 15.89 1.97 -10.61
CA ASP A 136 15.33 3.29 -10.34
C ASP A 136 14.35 3.71 -11.45
N GLU A 137 13.06 3.68 -11.15
CA GLU A 137 12.00 4.08 -12.07
C GLU A 137 11.83 5.61 -12.18
N SER A 138 12.50 6.41 -11.33
CA SER A 138 12.32 7.88 -11.28
C SER A 138 12.78 8.59 -12.56
N PHE A 139 13.79 8.06 -13.24
CA PHE A 139 14.23 8.59 -14.54
C PHE A 139 13.16 8.39 -15.62
N GLU A 140 12.52 7.22 -15.62
CA GLU A 140 11.42 6.93 -16.54
C GLU A 140 10.20 7.79 -16.22
N ALA A 141 9.87 7.98 -14.95
CA ALA A 141 8.82 8.89 -14.52
C ALA A 141 9.07 10.32 -15.00
N ALA A 142 10.29 10.84 -14.84
CA ALA A 142 10.67 12.18 -15.35
C ALA A 142 10.61 12.27 -16.87
N ARG A 143 11.00 11.21 -17.61
CA ARG A 143 10.86 11.13 -19.06
C ARG A 143 9.40 11.22 -19.50
N LEU A 144 8.52 10.43 -18.87
CA LEU A 144 7.08 10.41 -19.16
C LEU A 144 6.42 11.77 -18.83
N ALA A 145 6.76 12.37 -17.69
CA ALA A 145 6.27 13.69 -17.34
C ALA A 145 6.61 14.72 -18.43
N ARG A 146 7.87 14.73 -18.90
CA ARG A 146 8.32 15.64 -19.96
C ARG A 146 7.57 15.38 -21.26
N ALA A 147 7.39 14.12 -21.67
CA ALA A 147 6.64 13.76 -22.87
C ALA A 147 5.19 14.26 -22.82
N MET A 148 4.57 14.29 -21.62
CA MET A 148 3.23 14.83 -21.39
C MET A 148 3.20 16.33 -21.11
N GLY A 149 4.34 17.04 -21.14
CA GLY A 149 4.43 18.47 -20.81
C GLY A 149 4.09 18.78 -19.35
N ALA A 150 4.31 17.83 -18.44
CA ALA A 150 4.19 18.01 -17.00
C ALA A 150 5.52 18.48 -16.39
N GLU A 151 5.45 19.15 -15.26
CA GLU A 151 6.62 19.44 -14.42
C GLU A 151 6.87 18.24 -13.52
N CYS A 152 8.13 17.81 -13.42
CA CYS A 152 8.48 16.68 -12.56
C CYS A 152 9.67 17.01 -11.68
N GLU A 153 9.45 17.01 -10.39
CA GLU A 153 10.51 17.04 -9.38
C GLU A 153 10.94 15.62 -9.06
N ARG A 154 12.24 15.35 -9.18
CA ARG A 154 12.84 14.06 -8.87
C ARG A 154 13.62 14.17 -7.58
N LEU A 155 13.21 13.41 -6.58
CA LEU A 155 13.88 13.25 -5.29
C LEU A 155 14.83 12.07 -5.34
N THR A 156 15.91 12.12 -4.56
CA THR A 156 16.82 11.00 -4.36
C THR A 156 16.84 10.64 -2.88
N MET A 157 16.48 9.40 -2.57
CA MET A 157 16.56 8.83 -1.23
C MET A 157 17.97 8.25 -1.03
N THR A 158 18.60 8.62 0.06
CA THR A 158 19.94 8.13 0.48
C THR A 158 19.83 7.06 1.56
N GLU A 159 20.93 6.35 1.79
CA GLU A 159 21.05 5.47 2.95
C GLU A 159 20.88 6.22 4.27
N GLN A 160 21.42 7.44 4.36
CA GLN A 160 21.25 8.27 5.56
C GLN A 160 19.79 8.62 5.83
N ASP A 161 18.99 8.86 4.77
CA ASP A 161 17.54 9.05 4.92
C ASP A 161 16.88 7.79 5.53
N PHE A 162 17.30 6.60 5.12
CA PHE A 162 16.80 5.36 5.72
C PHE A 162 17.07 5.31 7.23
N TRP A 163 18.31 5.55 7.66
CA TRP A 163 18.70 5.47 9.06
C TRP A 163 17.97 6.49 9.94
N THR A 164 17.73 7.69 9.44
CA THR A 164 17.12 8.79 10.21
C THR A 164 15.61 8.88 10.10
N LEU A 165 15.01 8.43 9.00
CA LEU A 165 13.57 8.55 8.80
C LEU A 165 12.77 7.34 9.33
N ALA A 166 13.35 6.14 9.37
CA ALA A 166 12.62 4.95 9.80
C ALA A 166 12.02 5.08 11.21
N PRO A 167 12.72 5.59 12.25
CA PRO A 167 12.15 5.81 13.57
C PRO A 167 10.99 6.82 13.54
N ARG A 168 11.16 7.93 12.82
CA ARG A 168 10.15 9.00 12.69
C ARG A 168 8.88 8.50 11.99
N ILE A 169 9.05 7.68 10.95
CA ILE A 169 7.94 7.08 10.20
C ILE A 169 7.20 6.08 11.10
N ALA A 170 7.93 5.24 11.82
CA ALA A 170 7.32 4.29 12.76
C ALA A 170 6.50 5.01 13.83
N ALA A 171 7.00 6.12 14.38
CA ALA A 171 6.29 6.94 15.36
C ALA A 171 5.07 7.68 14.78
N ALA A 172 5.09 8.06 13.51
CA ALA A 172 3.96 8.70 12.84
C ALA A 172 2.84 7.74 12.44
N THR A 173 3.15 6.44 12.37
CA THR A 173 2.22 5.41 11.92
C THR A 173 1.56 4.75 13.13
N ASP A 174 0.43 5.28 13.59
CA ASP A 174 -0.25 4.82 14.80
C ASP A 174 -0.93 3.45 14.64
N ASP A 175 -1.38 3.09 13.44
CA ASP A 175 -1.80 1.72 13.09
C ASP A 175 -0.72 1.14 12.17
N PRO A 176 0.08 0.16 12.64
CA PRO A 176 1.34 -0.18 12.00
C PRO A 176 1.18 -0.87 10.65
N THR A 177 1.99 -0.43 9.69
CA THR A 177 2.18 -1.10 8.40
C THR A 177 3.68 -1.23 8.11
N ALA A 178 4.18 -2.47 8.08
CA ALA A 178 5.59 -2.78 7.83
C ALA A 178 5.88 -2.93 6.32
N ASP A 179 5.35 -2.03 5.50
CA ASP A 179 5.69 -1.93 4.08
C ASP A 179 6.86 -0.95 3.90
N ALA A 180 7.97 -1.40 3.31
CA ALA A 180 9.14 -0.54 3.08
C ALA A 180 8.85 0.69 2.19
N ALA A 181 7.74 0.68 1.44
CA ALA A 181 7.29 1.83 0.67
C ALA A 181 6.83 3.03 1.54
N VAL A 182 6.73 2.88 2.88
CA VAL A 182 6.51 4.01 3.80
C VAL A 182 7.63 5.06 3.67
N LEU A 183 8.86 4.64 3.43
CA LEU A 183 10.04 5.51 3.31
C LEU A 183 9.94 6.47 2.11
N PRO A 184 9.82 5.99 0.85
CA PRO A 184 9.64 6.87 -0.28
C PRO A 184 8.33 7.67 -0.23
N SER A 185 7.23 7.10 0.34
CA SER A 185 5.96 7.83 0.50
C SER A 185 6.12 9.03 1.45
N TRP A 186 6.85 8.87 2.54
CA TRP A 186 7.18 9.96 3.46
C TRP A 186 7.96 11.09 2.77
N MET A 187 8.99 10.74 2.00
CA MET A 187 9.79 11.74 1.27
C MET A 187 8.95 12.49 0.25
N LEU A 188 8.07 11.81 -0.48
CA LEU A 188 7.13 12.43 -1.41
C LEU A 188 6.15 13.37 -0.70
N GLY A 189 5.61 12.97 0.46
CA GLY A 189 4.74 13.82 1.28
C GLY A 189 5.45 15.09 1.76
N ARG A 190 6.68 14.95 2.27
CA ARG A 190 7.52 16.09 2.69
C ARG A 190 7.80 17.05 1.53
N ALA A 191 8.19 16.54 0.37
CA ALA A 191 8.46 17.35 -0.79
C ALA A 191 7.20 18.02 -1.34
N ALA A 192 6.08 17.32 -1.38
CA ALA A 192 4.79 17.91 -1.77
C ALA A 192 4.43 19.10 -0.88
N ALA A 193 4.53 18.94 0.44
CA ALA A 193 4.28 20.01 1.40
C ALA A 193 5.23 21.20 1.21
N SER A 194 6.54 20.92 1.07
CA SER A 194 7.57 21.97 0.82
C SER A 194 7.35 22.70 -0.51
N GLY A 195 6.84 22.00 -1.53
CA GLY A 195 6.45 22.58 -2.82
C GLY A 195 5.09 23.28 -2.80
N GLY A 196 4.43 23.38 -1.63
CA GLY A 196 3.14 24.05 -1.47
C GLY A 196 1.93 23.25 -1.95
N LEU A 197 2.09 21.94 -2.26
CA LEU A 197 0.97 21.07 -2.59
C LEU A 197 0.24 20.67 -1.31
N LYS A 198 -1.08 20.60 -1.38
CA LYS A 198 -1.95 20.14 -0.29
C LYS A 198 -2.70 18.85 -0.64
N VAL A 199 -2.78 18.53 -1.92
CA VAL A 199 -3.43 17.34 -2.45
C VAL A 199 -2.50 16.68 -3.46
N THR A 200 -2.42 15.34 -3.42
CA THR A 200 -1.71 14.56 -4.46
C THR A 200 -2.58 13.40 -4.91
N LEU A 201 -2.65 13.18 -6.22
CA LEU A 201 -3.29 12.00 -6.78
C LEU A 201 -2.29 10.84 -6.78
N CYS A 202 -2.80 9.65 -6.46
CA CYS A 202 -2.00 8.43 -6.29
C CYS A 202 -2.65 7.24 -7.00
N GLY A 203 -1.83 6.30 -7.47
CA GLY A 203 -2.26 5.17 -8.29
C GLY A 203 -2.77 3.95 -7.52
N GLU A 204 -2.93 4.04 -6.19
CA GLU A 204 -3.41 2.95 -5.34
C GLU A 204 -4.81 2.47 -5.75
N GLY A 205 -5.05 1.17 -5.59
CA GLY A 205 -6.30 0.51 -5.97
C GLY A 205 -6.33 -0.02 -7.40
N ALA A 206 -5.49 0.48 -8.30
CA ALA A 206 -5.46 0.00 -9.68
C ALA A 206 -5.03 -1.48 -9.80
N ASP A 207 -4.06 -1.91 -9.01
CA ASP A 207 -3.62 -3.32 -8.98
C ASP A 207 -4.73 -4.24 -8.47
N GLU A 208 -5.42 -3.85 -7.41
CA GLU A 208 -6.50 -4.60 -6.78
C GLU A 208 -7.71 -4.73 -7.71
N LEU A 209 -8.15 -3.64 -8.30
CA LEU A 209 -9.38 -3.62 -9.10
C LEU A 209 -9.19 -4.15 -10.53
N PHE A 210 -8.07 -3.86 -11.17
CA PHE A 210 -7.80 -4.27 -12.55
C PHE A 210 -6.94 -5.54 -12.68
N GLY A 211 -6.61 -6.20 -11.55
CA GLY A 211 -5.93 -7.50 -11.57
C GLY A 211 -4.43 -7.41 -11.90
N GLY A 212 -3.70 -6.46 -11.32
CA GLY A 212 -2.29 -6.20 -11.61
C GLY A 212 -1.31 -7.22 -11.05
N TYR A 213 -1.59 -7.81 -9.91
CA TYR A 213 -0.67 -8.73 -9.24
C TYR A 213 -0.54 -10.09 -9.92
N SER A 214 0.66 -10.67 -9.84
CA SER A 214 0.93 -12.00 -10.40
C SER A 214 0.05 -13.11 -9.77
N ARG A 215 -0.33 -12.95 -8.50
CA ARG A 215 -1.23 -13.87 -7.79
C ARG A 215 -2.62 -13.95 -8.45
N TYR A 216 -3.13 -12.88 -9.03
CA TYR A 216 -4.41 -12.86 -9.74
C TYR A 216 -4.34 -13.65 -11.05
N ARG A 217 -3.22 -13.55 -11.79
CA ARG A 217 -3.02 -14.35 -13.01
C ARG A 217 -3.01 -15.84 -12.72
N LYS A 218 -2.38 -16.25 -11.62
CA LYS A 218 -2.38 -17.65 -11.15
C LYS A 218 -3.79 -18.16 -10.83
N ARG A 219 -4.67 -17.30 -10.31
CA ARG A 219 -6.07 -17.65 -10.03
C ARG A 219 -6.92 -17.87 -11.27
N ARG A 220 -6.56 -17.27 -12.39
CA ARG A 220 -7.22 -17.48 -13.67
C ARG A 220 -6.75 -18.76 -14.39
N ALA A 221 -5.60 -19.30 -14.05
CA ALA A 221 -5.05 -20.50 -14.72
C ALA A 221 -5.98 -21.73 -14.52
N PRO A 222 -6.05 -22.64 -15.51
CA PRO A 222 -6.84 -23.89 -15.40
C PRO A 222 -6.46 -24.73 -14.17
N TRP A 223 -5.18 -24.71 -13.80
CA TRP A 223 -4.63 -25.40 -12.62
C TRP A 223 -4.68 -24.59 -11.32
N ARG A 224 -5.58 -23.58 -11.23
CA ARG A 224 -5.73 -22.71 -10.05
C ARG A 224 -5.94 -23.47 -8.73
N TRP A 225 -6.50 -24.66 -8.77
CA TRP A 225 -6.72 -25.55 -7.63
C TRP A 225 -5.40 -26.07 -7.01
N LEU A 226 -4.30 -26.09 -7.78
CA LEU A 226 -2.96 -26.38 -7.28
C LEU A 226 -2.27 -25.19 -6.62
N THR A 227 -2.82 -23.97 -6.78
CA THR A 227 -2.22 -22.77 -6.21
C THR A 227 -2.74 -22.52 -4.80
N ARG A 228 -1.82 -22.25 -3.87
CA ARG A 228 -2.18 -21.88 -2.51
C ARG A 228 -2.97 -20.57 -2.48
N PRO A 229 -3.88 -20.38 -1.47
CA PRO A 229 -4.51 -19.09 -1.25
C PRO A 229 -3.51 -17.95 -1.12
N PRO A 230 -3.87 -16.71 -1.49
CA PRO A 230 -3.05 -15.55 -1.19
C PRO A 230 -2.69 -15.51 0.31
N ARG A 231 -1.44 -15.17 0.62
CA ARG A 231 -0.95 -15.13 2.01
C ARG A 231 -1.14 -16.44 2.81
N ALA A 232 -1.16 -17.58 2.13
CA ALA A 232 -1.21 -18.90 2.81
C ALA A 232 0.05 -19.17 3.66
N ARG A 233 1.15 -18.52 3.33
CA ARG A 233 2.39 -18.49 4.11
C ARG A 233 2.65 -17.05 4.53
N GLY A 234 2.83 -16.82 5.81
CA GLY A 234 3.33 -15.57 6.32
C GLY A 234 4.81 -15.36 5.99
N ILE A 235 5.33 -14.20 6.30
CA ILE A 235 6.75 -13.82 6.08
C ILE A 235 7.68 -14.81 6.78
N PHE A 236 7.34 -15.24 8.01
CA PHE A 236 8.16 -16.15 8.83
C PHE A 236 7.68 -17.60 8.80
N GLY A 237 6.70 -17.93 7.95
CA GLY A 237 6.14 -19.28 7.86
C GLY A 237 5.56 -19.75 9.19
N GLY A 238 5.77 -21.05 9.55
CA GLY A 238 5.28 -21.63 10.81
C GLY A 238 6.11 -21.27 12.07
N ALA A 239 7.02 -20.28 11.99
CA ALA A 239 7.83 -19.90 13.14
C ALA A 239 7.11 -18.97 14.13
N ILE A 240 5.96 -18.42 13.76
CA ILE A 240 5.10 -17.58 14.60
C ILE A 240 3.83 -18.36 14.94
N ALA A 241 3.32 -18.17 16.18
CA ALA A 241 2.13 -18.85 16.69
C ALA A 241 0.90 -18.72 15.77
N ASP A 242 -0.02 -19.66 15.87
CA ASP A 242 -1.26 -19.72 15.10
C ASP A 242 -2.18 -18.50 15.36
N GLY A 243 -3.19 -18.34 14.50
CA GLY A 243 -4.19 -17.26 14.61
C GLY A 243 -3.86 -15.98 13.83
N TRP A 244 -2.61 -15.79 13.38
CA TRP A 244 -2.22 -14.60 12.61
C TRP A 244 -2.96 -14.46 11.26
N ARG A 245 -3.59 -15.53 10.78
CA ARG A 245 -4.29 -15.55 9.49
C ARG A 245 -5.82 -15.49 9.62
N ASP A 246 -6.38 -15.42 10.82
CA ASP A 246 -7.82 -15.53 11.06
C ASP A 246 -8.64 -14.50 10.30
N GLY A 247 -8.21 -13.22 10.28
CA GLY A 247 -8.89 -12.18 9.52
C GLY A 247 -8.84 -12.41 8.01
N ILE A 248 -7.71 -12.89 7.47
CA ILE A 248 -7.61 -13.27 6.05
C ILE A 248 -8.54 -14.44 5.74
N THR A 249 -8.63 -15.43 6.63
CA THR A 249 -9.52 -16.60 6.47
C THR A 249 -10.99 -16.17 6.50
N ALA A 250 -11.36 -15.26 7.41
CA ALA A 250 -12.71 -14.71 7.46
C ALA A 250 -13.05 -13.91 6.18
N ALA A 251 -12.11 -13.10 5.67
CA ALA A 251 -12.30 -12.39 4.41
C ALA A 251 -12.42 -13.34 3.20
N GLU A 252 -11.66 -14.44 3.17
CA GLU A 252 -11.78 -15.48 2.14
C GLU A 252 -13.16 -16.16 2.17
N ALA A 253 -13.67 -16.48 3.35
CA ALA A 253 -15.00 -17.07 3.51
C ALA A 253 -16.10 -16.11 3.01
N ALA A 254 -15.97 -14.82 3.30
CA ALA A 254 -16.93 -13.80 2.86
C ALA A 254 -16.84 -13.48 1.36
N ALA A 255 -15.67 -13.68 0.73
CA ALA A 255 -15.40 -13.24 -0.64
C ALA A 255 -15.94 -14.16 -1.74
N GLY A 256 -16.26 -15.42 -1.44
CA GLY A 256 -16.39 -16.49 -2.45
C GLY A 256 -17.75 -16.58 -3.17
N GLN A 257 -18.84 -16.05 -2.62
CA GLN A 257 -20.18 -16.30 -3.17
C GLN A 257 -20.44 -15.56 -4.49
N GLY A 258 -20.78 -16.30 -5.54
CA GLY A 258 -21.15 -15.76 -6.86
C GLY A 258 -20.03 -15.10 -7.65
N ARG A 259 -18.78 -15.16 -7.20
CA ARG A 259 -17.61 -14.50 -7.79
C ARG A 259 -16.70 -15.48 -8.52
N SER A 260 -15.96 -14.98 -9.51
CA SER A 260 -14.86 -15.76 -10.08
C SER A 260 -13.71 -15.91 -9.05
N ALA A 261 -12.83 -16.90 -9.25
CA ALA A 261 -11.68 -17.10 -8.38
C ALA A 261 -10.72 -15.88 -8.34
N LEU A 262 -10.66 -15.11 -9.44
CA LEU A 262 -9.91 -13.87 -9.49
C LEU A 262 -10.61 -12.78 -8.68
N GLN A 263 -11.92 -12.60 -8.86
CA GLN A 263 -12.71 -11.63 -8.10
C GLN A 263 -12.70 -11.93 -6.60
N ALA A 264 -12.78 -13.20 -6.19
CA ALA A 264 -12.67 -13.58 -4.78
C ALA A 264 -11.31 -13.16 -4.18
N ALA A 265 -10.21 -13.37 -4.91
CA ALA A 265 -8.90 -12.91 -4.47
C ALA A 265 -8.78 -11.37 -4.40
N GLN A 266 -9.37 -10.65 -5.37
CA GLN A 266 -9.45 -9.19 -5.33
C GLN A 266 -10.28 -8.70 -4.13
N ALA A 267 -11.40 -9.35 -3.83
CA ALA A 267 -12.26 -8.98 -2.71
C ALA A 267 -11.54 -9.13 -1.36
N VAL A 268 -10.77 -10.19 -1.15
CA VAL A 268 -9.93 -10.35 0.04
C VAL A 268 -8.90 -9.23 0.17
N ASP A 269 -8.21 -8.89 -0.92
CA ASP A 269 -7.23 -7.81 -0.91
C ASP A 269 -7.87 -6.44 -0.67
N CYS A 270 -9.03 -6.17 -1.25
CA CYS A 270 -9.80 -4.93 -1.02
C CYS A 270 -10.39 -4.84 0.40
N ALA A 271 -10.68 -5.98 1.05
CA ALA A 271 -11.20 -6.00 2.41
C ALA A 271 -10.11 -5.79 3.47
N GLU A 272 -8.91 -6.33 3.25
CA GLU A 272 -7.88 -6.39 4.29
C GLU A 272 -6.58 -5.68 3.89
N TRP A 273 -5.95 -6.04 2.78
CA TRP A 273 -4.65 -5.47 2.44
C TRP A 273 -4.72 -4.02 1.99
N LEU A 274 -5.63 -3.69 1.08
CA LEU A 274 -5.76 -2.34 0.56
C LEU A 274 -6.00 -1.31 1.67
N PRO A 275 -6.99 -1.48 2.57
CA PRO A 275 -7.24 -0.51 3.62
C PRO A 275 -6.16 -0.52 4.71
N ASN A 276 -5.71 -1.69 5.15
CA ASN A 276 -4.88 -1.83 6.35
C ASN A 276 -3.37 -1.75 6.09
N ASP A 277 -2.92 -1.89 4.84
CA ASP A 277 -1.51 -1.70 4.44
C ASP A 277 -1.37 -0.47 3.53
N LEU A 278 -1.93 -0.52 2.31
CA LEU A 278 -1.64 0.47 1.28
C LEU A 278 -2.22 1.85 1.58
N LEU A 279 -3.50 1.93 1.94
CA LEU A 279 -4.16 3.22 2.22
C LEU A 279 -3.74 3.79 3.58
N THR A 280 -3.54 2.94 4.60
CA THR A 280 -3.01 3.39 5.89
C THR A 280 -1.61 3.98 5.71
N LYS A 281 -0.72 3.29 4.98
CA LYS A 281 0.60 3.82 4.61
C LYS A 281 0.49 5.18 3.93
N LEU A 282 -0.29 5.26 2.85
CA LEU A 282 -0.46 6.50 2.09
C LEU A 282 -0.93 7.64 2.99
N ASP A 283 -2.01 7.43 3.73
CA ASP A 283 -2.60 8.43 4.61
C ASP A 283 -1.60 8.91 5.66
N ARG A 284 -1.00 8.00 6.44
CA ARG A 284 -0.11 8.38 7.55
C ARG A 284 1.16 9.08 7.10
N THR A 285 1.77 8.61 6.01
CA THR A 285 3.00 9.23 5.49
C THR A 285 2.79 10.58 4.81
N LEU A 286 1.57 10.88 4.36
CA LEU A 286 1.25 12.16 3.76
C LEU A 286 0.65 13.14 4.78
N MET A 287 -0.30 12.68 5.58
CA MET A 287 -1.02 13.54 6.54
C MET A 287 -0.11 14.14 7.61
N VAL A 288 0.96 13.47 7.99
CA VAL A 288 1.98 14.04 8.90
C VAL A 288 2.63 15.32 8.32
N HIS A 289 2.60 15.48 7.01
CA HIS A 289 3.06 16.67 6.30
C HIS A 289 1.92 17.62 5.89
N GLY A 290 0.67 17.31 6.26
CA GLY A 290 -0.52 18.08 5.88
C GLY A 290 -0.84 18.01 4.39
N VAL A 291 -0.57 16.87 3.76
CA VAL A 291 -0.89 16.57 2.36
C VAL A 291 -1.93 15.45 2.29
N GLU A 292 -3.00 15.66 1.54
CA GLU A 292 -4.05 14.66 1.29
C GLU A 292 -3.71 13.79 0.08
N GLY A 293 -3.68 12.47 0.24
CA GLY A 293 -3.55 11.51 -0.85
C GLY A 293 -4.93 11.11 -1.40
N ARG A 294 -5.19 11.36 -2.69
CA ARG A 294 -6.43 10.98 -3.37
C ARG A 294 -6.20 9.83 -4.33
N THR A 295 -7.14 8.88 -4.38
CA THR A 295 -7.01 7.60 -5.10
C THR A 295 -8.15 7.42 -6.11
N PRO A 296 -8.11 8.06 -7.30
CA PRO A 296 -9.19 8.04 -8.28
C PRO A 296 -9.60 6.63 -8.75
N PHE A 297 -8.69 5.66 -8.74
CA PHE A 297 -9.03 4.28 -9.07
C PHE A 297 -10.01 3.65 -8.08
N LEU A 298 -10.09 4.15 -6.85
CA LEU A 298 -10.98 3.65 -5.80
C LEU A 298 -12.33 4.37 -5.75
N ASP A 299 -12.59 5.30 -6.67
CA ASP A 299 -13.94 5.87 -6.82
C ASP A 299 -14.97 4.74 -6.97
N PRO A 300 -16.11 4.79 -6.26
CA PRO A 300 -17.10 3.72 -6.30
C PRO A 300 -17.59 3.36 -7.70
N VAL A 301 -17.68 4.32 -8.62
CA VAL A 301 -18.11 4.08 -10.01
C VAL A 301 -17.01 3.33 -10.78
N VAL A 302 -15.74 3.69 -10.58
CA VAL A 302 -14.60 2.97 -11.17
C VAL A 302 -14.49 1.57 -10.58
N ALA A 303 -14.65 1.44 -9.26
CA ALA A 303 -14.56 0.16 -8.56
C ALA A 303 -15.67 -0.82 -9.02
N ASP A 304 -16.91 -0.36 -9.13
CA ASP A 304 -18.03 -1.19 -9.65
C ASP A 304 -17.74 -1.67 -11.08
N PHE A 305 -17.35 -0.77 -11.98
CA PHE A 305 -17.02 -1.12 -13.35
C PHE A 305 -15.85 -2.10 -13.43
N ALA A 306 -14.74 -1.78 -12.79
CA ALA A 306 -13.52 -2.58 -12.85
C ALA A 306 -13.70 -3.98 -12.24
N PHE A 307 -14.42 -4.07 -11.12
CA PHE A 307 -14.66 -5.34 -10.45
C PHE A 307 -15.56 -6.28 -11.28
N ARG A 308 -16.54 -5.75 -12.00
CA ARG A 308 -17.42 -6.53 -12.88
C ARG A 308 -16.83 -6.92 -14.22
N LEU A 309 -15.65 -6.40 -14.58
CA LEU A 309 -15.00 -6.80 -15.84
C LEU A 309 -14.74 -8.31 -15.91
N PRO A 310 -14.90 -8.93 -17.09
CA PRO A 310 -14.46 -10.30 -17.31
C PRO A 310 -12.99 -10.49 -16.93
N ASP A 311 -12.66 -11.60 -16.30
CA ASP A 311 -11.29 -11.92 -15.86
C ASP A 311 -10.27 -11.79 -16.99
N ALA A 312 -10.68 -12.08 -18.23
CA ALA A 312 -9.84 -11.95 -19.42
C ALA A 312 -9.45 -10.50 -19.74
N ARG A 313 -10.25 -9.52 -19.32
CA ARG A 313 -9.95 -8.09 -19.46
C ARG A 313 -9.04 -7.56 -18.37
N LYS A 314 -9.02 -8.22 -17.21
CA LYS A 314 -8.16 -7.89 -16.08
C LYS A 314 -6.78 -8.54 -16.21
N ALA A 315 -6.72 -9.86 -16.34
CA ALA A 315 -5.48 -10.62 -16.35
C ALA A 315 -5.44 -11.59 -17.54
N GLY A 316 -4.29 -11.75 -18.15
CA GLY A 316 -4.09 -12.63 -19.31
C GLY A 316 -2.65 -13.07 -19.47
N ALA A 317 -2.32 -13.67 -20.62
CA ALA A 317 -0.98 -14.19 -20.92
C ALA A 317 0.09 -13.11 -20.70
N GLY A 318 0.89 -13.28 -19.64
CA GLY A 318 2.02 -12.41 -19.30
C GLY A 318 1.68 -11.13 -18.53
N PHE A 319 0.49 -10.54 -18.66
CA PHE A 319 0.20 -9.21 -18.11
C PHE A 319 -1.08 -9.18 -17.26
N GLY A 320 -1.03 -8.41 -16.15
CA GLY A 320 -2.22 -7.89 -15.46
C GLY A 320 -2.67 -6.54 -16.02
N LYS A 321 -3.81 -6.03 -15.57
CA LYS A 321 -4.39 -4.72 -15.95
C LYS A 321 -4.60 -4.57 -17.46
N ARG A 322 -5.00 -5.64 -18.15
CA ARG A 322 -5.03 -5.68 -19.63
C ARG A 322 -5.84 -4.52 -20.21
N LEU A 323 -7.06 -4.29 -19.73
CA LEU A 323 -7.89 -3.21 -20.25
C LEU A 323 -7.27 -1.83 -20.01
N LEU A 324 -6.68 -1.60 -18.83
CA LEU A 324 -5.99 -0.34 -18.52
C LEU A 324 -4.75 -0.14 -19.41
N ARG A 325 -4.01 -1.23 -19.70
CA ARG A 325 -2.88 -1.18 -20.65
C ARG A 325 -3.32 -0.88 -22.07
N ASP A 326 -4.38 -1.55 -22.55
CA ASP A 326 -4.96 -1.29 -23.88
C ASP A 326 -5.39 0.18 -24.02
N TRP A 327 -6.03 0.71 -22.97
CA TRP A 327 -6.46 2.11 -22.91
C TRP A 327 -5.26 3.06 -22.93
N LEU A 328 -4.25 2.82 -22.07
CA LEU A 328 -3.07 3.68 -21.96
C LEU A 328 -2.24 3.66 -23.25
N ALA A 329 -2.11 2.51 -23.92
CA ALA A 329 -1.43 2.41 -25.20
C ALA A 329 -2.06 3.28 -26.30
N GLY A 330 -3.38 3.46 -26.25
CA GLY A 330 -4.09 4.37 -27.16
C GLY A 330 -4.04 5.84 -26.74
N ALA A 331 -4.17 6.10 -25.44
CA ALA A 331 -4.24 7.45 -24.88
C ALA A 331 -2.84 8.12 -24.72
N PHE A 332 -1.81 7.33 -24.45
CA PHE A 332 -0.44 7.80 -24.23
C PHE A 332 0.58 6.70 -24.65
N PRO A 333 0.85 6.56 -25.95
CA PRO A 333 1.74 5.52 -26.49
C PRO A 333 3.15 5.54 -25.88
N GLU A 334 3.69 6.73 -25.59
CA GLU A 334 5.03 6.93 -25.01
C GLU A 334 5.18 6.33 -23.61
N ALA A 335 4.09 6.02 -22.94
CA ALA A 335 4.09 5.35 -21.64
C ALA A 335 4.56 3.88 -21.73
N GLY A 336 4.66 3.31 -22.93
CA GLY A 336 5.12 1.94 -23.10
C GLY A 336 4.28 0.95 -22.29
N ALA A 337 2.95 1.02 -22.41
CA ALA A 337 2.00 0.33 -21.53
C ALA A 337 2.24 -1.17 -21.36
N TYR A 338 2.95 -1.81 -22.28
CA TYR A 338 3.32 -3.22 -22.26
C TYR A 338 4.80 -3.48 -21.89
N ALA A 339 5.55 -2.44 -21.52
CA ALA A 339 6.90 -2.62 -21.00
C ALA A 339 6.89 -3.43 -19.68
N ARG A 340 8.00 -4.12 -19.41
CA ARG A 340 8.15 -4.90 -18.19
C ARG A 340 8.28 -3.95 -16.99
N LYS A 341 7.41 -4.14 -15.97
CA LYS A 341 7.48 -3.39 -14.71
C LYS A 341 8.80 -3.71 -14.00
N LYS A 342 9.55 -2.69 -13.63
CA LYS A 342 10.80 -2.82 -12.85
C LYS A 342 10.49 -2.97 -11.36
N GLY A 343 9.56 -2.25 -10.83
CA GLY A 343 9.07 -2.30 -9.44
C GLY A 343 9.73 -1.23 -8.55
N PHE A 344 8.89 -0.55 -7.82
CA PHE A 344 9.29 0.49 -6.86
C PHE A 344 9.70 -0.17 -5.54
N LYS A 345 11.01 -0.45 -5.37
CA LYS A 345 11.55 -1.13 -4.20
C LYS A 345 12.81 -0.42 -3.72
N PRO A 346 12.74 0.32 -2.59
CA PRO A 346 13.93 0.90 -1.99
C PRO A 346 14.90 -0.21 -1.56
N PRO A 347 16.22 0.00 -1.63
CA PRO A 347 17.24 -1.01 -1.34
C PRO A 347 17.48 -1.19 0.17
N VAL A 348 16.40 -1.21 0.97
CA VAL A 348 16.49 -1.33 2.44
C VAL A 348 17.24 -2.58 2.90
N GLY A 349 17.20 -3.65 2.11
CA GLY A 349 17.95 -4.88 2.40
C GLY A 349 19.45 -4.68 2.37
N ALA A 350 19.95 -3.99 1.35
CA ALA A 350 21.38 -3.67 1.23
C ALA A 350 21.84 -2.74 2.36
N TRP A 351 21.03 -1.74 2.71
CA TRP A 351 21.33 -0.83 3.83
C TRP A 351 21.33 -1.54 5.18
N MET A 352 20.35 -2.40 5.46
CA MET A 352 20.34 -3.20 6.70
C MET A 352 21.50 -4.20 6.76
N ALA A 353 21.91 -4.79 5.64
CA ALA A 353 23.01 -5.76 5.59
C ALA A 353 24.35 -5.16 6.05
N GLN A 354 24.57 -3.87 5.86
CA GLN A 354 25.81 -3.18 6.31
C GLN A 354 25.97 -3.18 7.84
N ARG A 355 24.84 -3.28 8.59
CA ARG A 355 24.83 -3.29 10.06
C ARG A 355 24.06 -4.50 10.59
N ALA A 356 24.10 -5.64 9.88
CA ALA A 356 23.27 -6.81 10.14
C ALA A 356 23.43 -7.36 11.56
N ASP A 357 24.67 -7.49 12.06
CA ASP A 357 24.98 -8.01 13.39
C ASP A 357 24.40 -7.08 14.48
N MET A 358 24.64 -5.78 14.38
CA MET A 358 24.12 -4.78 15.31
C MET A 358 22.57 -4.83 15.35
N LEU A 359 21.91 -4.77 14.18
CA LEU A 359 20.46 -4.81 14.09
C LEU A 359 19.90 -6.14 14.60
N GLY A 360 20.57 -7.26 14.29
CA GLY A 360 20.19 -8.58 14.76
C GLY A 360 20.24 -8.72 16.27
N ASP A 361 21.27 -8.17 16.92
CA ASP A 361 21.44 -8.20 18.37
C ASP A 361 20.42 -7.30 19.08
N LEU A 362 20.24 -6.06 18.63
CA LEU A 362 19.25 -5.12 19.17
C LEU A 362 17.84 -5.69 19.03
N ALA A 363 17.45 -6.16 17.84
CA ALA A 363 16.15 -6.74 17.60
C ALA A 363 15.92 -8.02 18.42
N ALA A 364 16.93 -8.86 18.60
CA ALA A 364 16.83 -10.08 19.39
C ALA A 364 16.57 -9.84 20.88
N GLY A 365 17.06 -8.70 21.40
CA GLY A 365 16.81 -8.24 22.78
C GLY A 365 15.52 -7.43 22.94
N HIS A 366 14.85 -7.03 21.85
CA HIS A 366 13.74 -6.10 21.89
C HIS A 366 12.44 -6.73 22.43
N PRO A 367 11.72 -6.08 23.40
CA PRO A 367 10.52 -6.64 24.03
C PRO A 367 9.39 -6.99 23.06
N ALA A 368 9.23 -6.26 21.97
CA ALA A 368 8.21 -6.54 20.93
C ALA A 368 8.37 -7.92 20.27
N LEU A 369 9.60 -8.43 20.22
CA LEU A 369 9.97 -9.65 19.49
C LEU A 369 10.24 -10.83 20.44
N ALA A 370 10.47 -10.54 21.72
CA ALA A 370 10.73 -11.53 22.75
C ALA A 370 9.53 -12.50 22.89
N GLY A 371 9.80 -13.79 22.74
CA GLY A 371 8.79 -14.87 22.80
C GLY A 371 7.80 -14.91 21.62
N VAL A 372 7.97 -14.05 20.59
CA VAL A 372 7.22 -14.13 19.32
C VAL A 372 8.01 -14.97 18.31
N LEU A 373 9.32 -14.73 18.22
CA LEU A 373 10.23 -15.49 17.37
C LEU A 373 11.47 -15.94 18.16
N PRO A 374 12.05 -17.10 17.83
CA PRO A 374 13.36 -17.50 18.39
C PRO A 374 14.44 -16.50 18.00
N THR A 375 15.32 -16.13 18.96
CA THR A 375 16.44 -15.20 18.78
C THR A 375 17.31 -15.55 17.56
N ALA A 376 17.60 -16.83 17.34
CA ALA A 376 18.38 -17.28 16.19
C ALA A 376 17.68 -16.96 14.84
N ARG A 377 16.36 -16.99 14.79
CA ARG A 377 15.58 -16.64 13.61
C ARG A 377 15.60 -15.12 13.36
N ILE A 378 15.59 -14.31 14.42
CA ILE A 378 15.69 -12.85 14.32
C ILE A 378 17.06 -12.48 13.73
N ARG A 379 18.16 -12.96 14.30
CA ARG A 379 19.52 -12.72 13.78
C ARG A 379 19.68 -13.21 12.34
N ALA A 380 19.18 -14.40 12.01
CA ALA A 380 19.24 -14.94 10.65
C ALA A 380 18.50 -14.07 9.63
N ALA A 381 17.41 -13.41 10.01
CA ALA A 381 16.68 -12.51 9.12
C ALA A 381 17.52 -11.30 8.72
N PHE A 382 18.28 -10.72 9.65
CA PHE A 382 19.18 -9.61 9.36
C PHE A 382 20.43 -10.04 8.59
N ALA A 383 21.01 -11.18 8.92
CA ALA A 383 22.14 -11.76 8.17
C ALA A 383 21.78 -12.05 6.70
N ASP A 384 20.51 -12.34 6.41
CA ASP A 384 19.99 -12.60 5.03
C ASP A 384 19.31 -11.37 4.40
N ALA A 385 19.41 -10.18 5.01
CA ALA A 385 18.66 -8.99 4.63
C ALA A 385 18.92 -8.54 3.19
N GLU A 386 20.14 -8.64 2.70
CA GLU A 386 20.49 -8.26 1.31
C GLU A 386 19.75 -9.13 0.29
N ARG A 387 19.64 -10.43 0.54
CA ARG A 387 18.94 -11.38 -0.34
C ARG A 387 17.42 -11.33 -0.16
N SER A 388 16.95 -11.13 1.07
CA SER A 388 15.54 -11.15 1.45
C SER A 388 15.23 -10.06 2.49
N ALA A 389 15.03 -8.83 2.01
CA ALA A 389 14.84 -7.66 2.87
C ALA A 389 13.58 -7.71 3.76
N GLN A 390 12.51 -8.35 3.30
CA GLN A 390 11.21 -8.24 3.95
C GLN A 390 11.16 -8.79 5.39
N PRO A 391 11.77 -9.95 5.73
CA PRO A 391 11.79 -10.41 7.12
C PRO A 391 12.52 -9.44 8.05
N ALA A 392 13.72 -8.98 7.68
CA ALA A 392 14.51 -8.04 8.47
C ALA A 392 13.77 -6.70 8.65
N TRP A 393 13.20 -6.15 7.57
CA TRP A 393 12.42 -4.93 7.63
C TRP A 393 11.18 -5.06 8.53
N SER A 394 10.45 -6.18 8.44
CA SER A 394 9.28 -6.42 9.30
C SER A 394 9.64 -6.42 10.78
N LEU A 395 10.77 -7.04 11.15
CA LEU A 395 11.29 -7.04 12.52
C LEU A 395 11.70 -5.66 12.96
N LEU A 396 12.50 -4.98 12.15
CA LEU A 396 13.00 -3.64 12.43
C LEU A 396 11.85 -2.65 12.62
N PHE A 397 10.92 -2.57 11.66
CA PHE A 397 9.78 -1.67 11.74
C PHE A 397 8.91 -1.96 12.97
N THR A 398 8.66 -3.24 13.29
CA THR A 398 7.89 -3.63 14.46
C THR A 398 8.57 -3.19 15.76
N ALA A 399 9.89 -3.34 15.87
CA ALA A 399 10.66 -2.91 17.04
C ALA A 399 10.62 -1.38 17.19
N LEU A 400 10.91 -0.63 16.14
CA LEU A 400 10.84 0.85 16.14
C LEU A 400 9.44 1.35 16.48
N TRP A 401 8.41 0.76 15.89
CA TRP A 401 7.03 1.11 16.17
C TRP A 401 6.66 0.85 17.64
N TYR A 402 7.04 -0.31 18.16
CA TYR A 402 6.80 -0.67 19.57
C TYR A 402 7.56 0.25 20.53
N GLY A 403 8.81 0.56 20.23
CA GLY A 403 9.59 1.54 20.95
C GLY A 403 8.88 2.87 21.10
N ALA A 404 8.41 3.43 19.98
CA ALA A 404 7.74 4.72 19.97
C ALA A 404 6.36 4.71 20.67
N HIS A 405 5.52 3.69 20.38
CA HIS A 405 4.12 3.71 20.81
C HIS A 405 3.85 3.01 22.15
N VAL A 406 4.64 2.02 22.52
CA VAL A 406 4.46 1.26 23.76
C VAL A 406 5.44 1.68 24.83
N LEU A 407 6.74 1.77 24.45
CA LEU A 407 7.81 2.12 25.43
C LEU A 407 8.00 3.63 25.57
N GLY A 408 7.48 4.44 24.64
CA GLY A 408 7.62 5.89 24.66
C GLY A 408 9.01 6.40 24.27
N VAL A 409 9.77 5.61 23.51
CA VAL A 409 11.09 6.02 23.01
C VAL A 409 10.91 7.16 22.00
N PRO A 410 11.61 8.30 22.15
CA PRO A 410 11.55 9.39 21.19
C PRO A 410 12.05 8.94 19.82
N PRO A 411 11.43 9.41 18.71
CA PRO A 411 11.84 9.05 17.36
C PRO A 411 13.00 9.90 16.82
N ASP A 412 13.64 10.67 17.69
CA ASP A 412 14.77 11.52 17.36
C ASP A 412 16.07 10.68 17.37
N GLY A 413 16.92 10.92 16.39
CA GLY A 413 18.13 10.12 16.22
C GLY A 413 18.06 9.11 15.08
N ASP A 414 18.97 8.16 15.06
CA ASP A 414 19.02 7.08 14.07
C ASP A 414 18.35 5.78 14.59
N ILE A 415 18.29 4.77 13.72
CA ILE A 415 17.72 3.47 14.05
C ILE A 415 18.38 2.83 15.29
N GLY A 416 19.70 2.97 15.45
CA GLY A 416 20.44 2.37 16.57
C GLY A 416 20.11 3.01 17.92
N GLU A 417 19.77 4.30 17.92
CA GLU A 417 19.37 5.03 19.12
C GLU A 417 17.89 4.79 19.47
N ALA A 418 17.07 4.46 18.47
CA ALA A 418 15.64 4.24 18.63
C ALA A 418 15.25 2.77 18.97
N LEU A 419 16.17 1.82 18.85
CA LEU A 419 16.02 0.41 19.23
C LEU A 419 16.53 0.14 20.65
#